data_511b3d1664547829ff09c5dd3ffbc6c4
#
_entry.id   511b3d1664547829ff09c5dd3ffbc6c4
#
_cell.length_a   1.000
_cell.length_b   1.000
_cell.length_c   1.000
_cell.angle_alpha   90.00
_cell.angle_beta   90.00
_cell.angle_gamma   90.00
#
_symmetry.space_group_name_H-M   'P 1'
#
loop_
_entity.id
_entity.type
_entity.pdbx_description
1 polymer ?
#
loop_
_entity_poly.entity_id
_entity_poly.type
_entity_poly.pdbx_seq_one_letter_code
_entity_poly.pdbx_strand_id
1 'polypeptide(L)'
;MLHLGILLTIAAGFVFVHCLSVKFTLIEKAGLSFLLGMALETFLMLFIDQAGIPLTPASLLTGETLLLAGLCAFVYRYRKDAVESLRTSVTLSSFKDLNMVWLIFIAATAYIEYMNLSKCLYFPPSDRDALAGFETIGYIAAMEHTLKGISIFDGAYIQGINGPASYITYAPLVQLCYTYVYALGAETSKIVNGLMYLFFLFAFYGATRRAAGNTGAAVATFFMLMTPEMLSFSSLSMTNVIHAAFASLSIIYMALWFREREKKDLLVCGALLGANILCRTEGIVFTGAVGLLLLIDALRTKQYRSLLPPSLFALVPLLCWTLYKEANSLYSESIAITHPFWDAEKAGIILKYIWTLYRDTLHYGWTFNIFIIAFIANLWFVVKKRDSLYLLLALALSSAFYLALLYQIDYKWDTIDSVMLYSAKRFLFCFVPAIWYFSLSNHAVRTAFMKLERLLLINKA
;
A
#
# COMPACT_ATOMS: atom_id res chain seq x y z
N MET A 1 2.64 26.34 -3.28
CA MET A 1 1.33 25.65 -3.22
C MET A 1 1.47 24.20 -2.80
N LEU A 2 2.53 23.50 -3.23
CA LEU A 2 2.79 22.11 -2.93
C LEU A 2 2.71 21.74 -1.44
N HIS A 3 3.43 22.48 -0.56
CA HIS A 3 3.41 22.20 0.89
C HIS A 3 2.00 22.32 1.50
N LEU A 4 1.21 23.30 1.05
CA LEU A 4 -0.16 23.45 1.51
C LEU A 4 -1.03 22.27 1.09
N GLY A 5 -0.93 21.84 -0.17
CA GLY A 5 -1.65 20.68 -0.67
C GLY A 5 -1.28 19.40 0.11
N ILE A 6 0.01 19.11 0.27
CA ILE A 6 0.46 17.95 1.06
C ILE A 6 -0.10 17.99 2.49
N LEU A 7 -0.10 19.16 3.14
CA LEU A 7 -0.66 19.32 4.48
C LEU A 7 -2.18 19.09 4.52
N LEU A 8 -2.92 19.57 3.52
CA LEU A 8 -4.36 19.34 3.40
C LEU A 8 -4.66 17.85 3.17
N THR A 9 -3.92 17.18 2.28
CA THR A 9 -4.03 15.73 2.05
C THR A 9 -3.80 14.94 3.33
N ILE A 10 -2.74 15.26 4.10
CA ILE A 10 -2.48 14.64 5.39
C ILE A 10 -3.63 14.90 6.37
N ALA A 11 -4.13 16.15 6.42
CA ALA A 11 -5.23 16.51 7.32
C ALA A 11 -6.53 15.79 6.95
N ALA A 12 -6.90 15.75 5.66
CA ALA A 12 -8.09 15.05 5.18
C ALA A 12 -8.00 13.54 5.49
N GLY A 13 -6.86 12.91 5.18
CA GLY A 13 -6.63 11.51 5.51
C GLY A 13 -6.62 11.24 7.01
N PHE A 14 -6.04 12.15 7.83
CA PHE A 14 -6.07 12.03 9.29
C PHE A 14 -7.50 12.07 9.83
N VAL A 15 -8.31 13.03 9.39
CA VAL A 15 -9.73 13.13 9.78
C VAL A 15 -10.49 11.89 9.32
N PHE A 16 -10.25 11.40 8.10
CA PHE A 16 -10.87 10.17 7.59
C PHE A 16 -10.52 8.95 8.46
N VAL A 17 -9.23 8.70 8.75
CA VAL A 17 -8.78 7.61 9.62
C VAL A 17 -9.36 7.75 11.02
N HIS A 18 -9.44 8.96 11.54
CA HIS A 18 -10.03 9.25 12.85
C HIS A 18 -11.55 8.99 12.87
N CYS A 19 -12.24 9.22 11.75
CA CYS A 19 -13.63 8.82 11.57
C CYS A 19 -13.80 7.30 11.64
N LEU A 20 -12.87 6.54 11.07
CA LEU A 20 -12.93 5.07 11.11
C LEU A 20 -12.75 4.56 12.54
N SER A 21 -11.82 5.15 13.31
CA SER A 21 -11.67 4.86 14.72
C SER A 21 -10.83 5.86 15.49
N VAL A 22 -11.33 6.21 16.68
CA VAL A 22 -10.60 6.98 17.69
C VAL A 22 -9.51 6.16 18.40
N LYS A 23 -9.61 4.83 18.39
CA LYS A 23 -8.76 3.89 19.12
C LYS A 23 -7.38 3.64 18.50
N PHE A 24 -7.10 4.13 17.29
CA PHE A 24 -5.77 4.01 16.70
C PHE A 24 -4.78 4.89 17.44
N THR A 25 -3.56 4.40 17.58
CA THR A 25 -2.45 5.19 18.10
C THR A 25 -2.14 6.36 17.18
N LEU A 26 -1.52 7.42 17.70
CA LEU A 26 -1.17 8.58 16.88
C LEU A 26 -0.28 8.20 15.69
N ILE A 27 0.65 7.25 15.90
CA ILE A 27 1.56 6.80 14.84
C ILE A 27 0.84 6.02 13.73
N GLU A 28 -0.17 5.19 14.08
CA GLU A 28 -1.02 4.54 13.08
C GLU A 28 -1.84 5.56 12.29
N LYS A 29 -2.44 6.55 12.99
CA LYS A 29 -3.21 7.62 12.35
C LYS A 29 -2.32 8.44 11.42
N ALA A 30 -1.13 8.83 11.88
CA ALA A 30 -0.18 9.55 11.06
C ALA A 30 0.21 8.74 9.83
N GLY A 31 0.61 7.47 10.00
CA GLY A 31 1.00 6.61 8.88
C GLY A 31 -0.11 6.40 7.85
N LEU A 32 -1.32 6.12 8.30
CA LEU A 32 -2.47 5.93 7.41
C LEU A 32 -2.97 7.24 6.78
N SER A 33 -2.68 8.41 7.39
CA SER A 33 -3.23 9.69 6.95
C SER A 33 -2.81 10.05 5.53
N PHE A 34 -1.53 10.01 5.21
CA PHE A 34 -1.07 10.34 3.86
C PHE A 34 -1.46 9.26 2.84
N LEU A 35 -1.32 7.98 3.20
CA LEU A 35 -1.68 6.86 2.31
C LEU A 35 -3.15 6.94 1.87
N LEU A 36 -4.07 7.05 2.81
CA LEU A 36 -5.50 7.14 2.52
C LEU A 36 -5.92 8.54 2.07
N GLY A 37 -5.18 9.58 2.47
CA GLY A 37 -5.37 10.95 1.97
C GLY A 37 -5.15 11.03 0.47
N MET A 38 -4.07 10.47 -0.05
CA MET A 38 -3.80 10.41 -1.50
C MET A 38 -4.82 9.55 -2.25
N ALA A 39 -5.35 8.50 -1.63
CA ALA A 39 -6.44 7.74 -2.22
C ALA A 39 -7.74 8.56 -2.31
N LEU A 40 -8.06 9.36 -1.28
CA LEU A 40 -9.18 10.30 -1.31
C LEU A 40 -8.98 11.40 -2.36
N GLU A 41 -7.76 11.94 -2.46
CA GLU A 41 -7.40 12.94 -3.47
C GLU A 41 -7.55 12.38 -4.89
N THR A 42 -7.18 11.11 -5.11
CA THR A 42 -7.42 10.42 -6.38
C THR A 42 -8.90 10.42 -6.76
N PHE A 43 -9.79 10.13 -5.81
CA PHE A 43 -11.24 10.22 -6.05
C PHE A 43 -11.69 11.65 -6.36
N LEU A 44 -11.22 12.60 -5.58
CA LEU A 44 -11.56 14.01 -5.76
C LEU A 44 -11.16 14.48 -7.17
N MET A 45 -9.95 14.15 -7.62
CA MET A 45 -9.46 14.50 -8.96
C MET A 45 -10.30 13.84 -10.06
N LEU A 46 -10.68 12.57 -9.93
CA LEU A 46 -11.57 11.90 -10.88
C LEU A 46 -12.93 12.58 -10.96
N PHE A 47 -13.50 13.05 -9.84
CA PHE A 47 -14.76 13.78 -9.83
C PHE A 47 -14.65 15.18 -10.44
N ILE A 48 -13.59 15.93 -10.10
CA ILE A 48 -13.31 17.25 -10.64
C ILE A 48 -13.18 17.16 -12.17
N ASP A 49 -12.34 16.23 -12.65
CA ASP A 49 -12.10 16.05 -14.08
C ASP A 49 -13.36 15.54 -14.80
N GLN A 50 -14.11 14.59 -14.20
CA GLN A 50 -15.39 14.13 -14.77
C GLN A 50 -16.42 15.25 -14.86
N ALA A 51 -16.44 16.20 -13.94
CA ALA A 51 -17.29 17.37 -13.99
C ALA A 51 -16.85 18.43 -15.05
N GLY A 52 -15.75 18.19 -15.77
CA GLY A 52 -15.18 19.11 -16.75
C GLY A 52 -14.48 20.32 -16.13
N ILE A 53 -14.15 20.26 -14.84
CA ILE A 53 -13.38 21.29 -14.15
C ILE A 53 -11.90 20.99 -14.35
N PRO A 54 -11.10 21.96 -14.85
CA PRO A 54 -9.67 21.74 -15.10
C PRO A 54 -8.91 21.48 -13.79
N LEU A 55 -7.95 20.53 -13.82
CA LEU A 55 -7.11 20.15 -12.68
C LEU A 55 -6.01 21.20 -12.43
N THR A 56 -6.43 22.41 -12.07
CA THR A 56 -5.54 23.52 -11.72
C THR A 56 -5.22 23.54 -10.23
N PRO A 57 -4.14 24.23 -9.80
CA PRO A 57 -3.88 24.40 -8.36
C PRO A 57 -5.08 24.94 -7.57
N ALA A 58 -5.83 25.86 -8.17
CA ALA A 58 -6.99 26.47 -7.52
C ALA A 58 -8.14 25.48 -7.32
N SER A 59 -8.48 24.71 -8.36
CA SER A 59 -9.55 23.69 -8.28
C SER A 59 -9.18 22.55 -7.32
N LEU A 60 -7.93 22.09 -7.35
CA LEU A 60 -7.43 21.03 -6.47
C LEU A 60 -7.46 21.47 -4.99
N LEU A 61 -6.83 22.60 -4.65
CA LEU A 61 -6.81 23.10 -3.27
C LEU A 61 -8.21 23.47 -2.75
N THR A 62 -9.09 24.00 -3.62
CA THR A 62 -10.47 24.28 -3.24
C THR A 62 -11.24 22.98 -2.99
N GLY A 63 -11.14 22.01 -3.89
CA GLY A 63 -11.79 20.71 -3.75
C GLY A 63 -11.34 19.98 -2.49
N GLU A 64 -10.04 19.98 -2.23
CA GLU A 64 -9.45 19.35 -1.04
C GLU A 64 -9.88 20.06 0.26
N THR A 65 -9.95 21.39 0.25
CA THR A 65 -10.45 22.16 1.39
C THR A 65 -11.93 21.83 1.66
N LEU A 66 -12.75 21.71 0.61
CA LEU A 66 -14.16 21.31 0.73
C LEU A 66 -14.30 19.86 1.22
N LEU A 67 -13.46 18.95 0.74
CA LEU A 67 -13.41 17.57 1.23
C LEU A 67 -13.08 17.53 2.73
N LEU A 68 -12.03 18.25 3.15
CA LEU A 68 -11.65 18.33 4.57
C LEU A 68 -12.77 18.96 5.42
N ALA A 69 -13.38 20.04 4.96
CA ALA A 69 -14.50 20.67 5.65
C ALA A 69 -15.70 19.71 5.77
N GLY A 70 -16.03 18.98 4.71
CA GLY A 70 -17.07 17.95 4.71
C GLY A 70 -16.79 16.82 5.69
N LEU A 71 -15.56 16.30 5.72
CA LEU A 71 -15.13 15.29 6.69
C LEU A 71 -15.21 15.83 8.13
N CYS A 72 -14.75 17.04 8.39
CA CYS A 72 -14.86 17.69 9.70
C CYS A 72 -16.32 17.87 10.14
N ALA A 73 -17.18 18.32 9.23
CA ALA A 73 -18.61 18.47 9.50
C ALA A 73 -19.27 17.10 9.81
N PHE A 74 -18.91 16.06 9.06
CA PHE A 74 -19.36 14.69 9.31
C PHE A 74 -18.92 14.19 10.71
N VAL A 75 -17.64 14.38 11.06
CA VAL A 75 -17.13 14.02 12.42
C VAL A 75 -17.90 14.78 13.48
N TYR A 76 -18.02 16.08 13.35
CA TYR A 76 -18.71 16.91 14.34
C TYR A 76 -20.18 16.48 14.53
N ARG A 77 -20.87 16.14 13.43
CA ARG A 77 -22.29 15.78 13.45
C ARG A 77 -22.56 14.36 13.96
N TYR A 78 -21.73 13.39 13.55
CA TYR A 78 -22.04 11.98 13.70
C TYR A 78 -21.06 11.20 14.59
N ARG A 79 -19.88 11.77 14.91
CA ARG A 79 -18.82 11.11 15.67
C ARG A 79 -18.34 11.98 16.85
N LYS A 80 -19.27 12.24 17.78
CA LYS A 80 -18.96 13.01 19.00
C LYS A 80 -17.83 12.37 19.82
N ASP A 81 -17.75 11.03 19.84
CA ASP A 81 -16.65 10.26 20.42
C ASP A 81 -15.28 10.65 19.81
N ALA A 82 -15.25 10.92 18.51
CA ALA A 82 -14.04 11.35 17.82
C ALA A 82 -13.64 12.78 18.23
N VAL A 83 -14.59 13.69 18.33
CA VAL A 83 -14.31 15.07 18.77
C VAL A 83 -13.77 15.08 20.21
N GLU A 84 -14.35 14.30 21.11
CA GLU A 84 -13.93 14.23 22.50
C GLU A 84 -12.53 13.61 22.66
N SER A 85 -12.23 12.58 21.89
CA SER A 85 -10.93 11.92 21.92
C SER A 85 -9.78 12.80 21.46
N LEU A 86 -10.00 13.77 20.54
CA LEU A 86 -8.99 14.74 20.15
C LEU A 86 -8.59 15.66 21.31
N ARG A 87 -9.50 15.93 22.22
CA ARG A 87 -9.23 16.75 23.42
C ARG A 87 -8.39 16.00 24.47
N THR A 88 -8.49 14.66 24.50
CA THR A 88 -7.88 13.83 25.56
C THR A 88 -6.58 13.12 25.13
N SER A 89 -6.26 13.07 23.82
CA SER A 89 -5.26 12.13 23.29
C SER A 89 -3.80 12.63 23.32
N VAL A 90 -3.48 13.77 23.89
CA VAL A 90 -2.08 14.21 23.99
C VAL A 90 -1.49 13.82 25.35
N THR A 91 -1.49 12.55 25.67
CA THR A 91 -0.70 12.05 26.81
C THR A 91 0.64 11.52 26.30
N LEU A 92 1.70 12.23 26.63
CA LEU A 92 3.13 11.90 26.39
C LEU A 92 3.61 10.65 27.19
N SER A 93 2.69 9.87 27.75
CA SER A 93 3.00 8.72 28.62
C SER A 93 3.74 7.56 27.94
N SER A 94 3.83 7.59 26.59
CA SER A 94 4.39 6.49 25.79
C SER A 94 5.93 6.43 25.77
N PHE A 95 6.64 7.44 26.28
CA PHE A 95 8.10 7.49 26.22
C PHE A 95 8.79 6.77 27.38
N LYS A 96 8.06 6.39 28.42
CA LYS A 96 8.64 5.72 29.61
C LYS A 96 9.10 4.28 29.33
N ASP A 97 8.53 3.64 28.33
CA ASP A 97 8.78 2.22 28.01
C ASP A 97 9.81 2.03 26.88
N LEU A 98 10.58 3.07 26.54
CA LEU A 98 11.57 3.01 25.48
C LEU A 98 12.92 2.49 26.01
N ASN A 99 13.53 1.59 25.26
CA ASN A 99 14.84 1.03 25.59
C ASN A 99 15.88 1.34 24.52
N MET A 100 17.16 1.06 24.83
CA MET A 100 18.28 1.38 23.94
C MET A 100 18.18 0.63 22.59
N VAL A 101 17.70 -0.61 22.58
CA VAL A 101 17.52 -1.39 21.33
C VAL A 101 16.52 -0.71 20.43
N TRP A 102 15.37 -0.29 20.98
CA TRP A 102 14.39 0.48 20.25
C TRP A 102 14.98 1.75 19.64
N LEU A 103 15.74 2.51 20.46
CA LEU A 103 16.35 3.77 20.02
C LEU A 103 17.32 3.57 18.85
N ILE A 104 18.18 2.54 18.91
CA ILE A 104 19.14 2.23 17.85
C ILE A 104 18.41 1.95 16.54
N PHE A 105 17.40 1.06 16.54
CA PHE A 105 16.70 0.69 15.32
C PHE A 105 15.86 1.82 14.74
N ILE A 106 15.22 2.64 15.58
CA ILE A 106 14.47 3.81 15.12
C ILE A 106 15.41 4.89 14.56
N ALA A 107 16.53 5.17 15.23
CA ALA A 107 17.51 6.13 14.73
C ALA A 107 18.13 5.68 13.40
N ALA A 108 18.46 4.41 13.25
CA ALA A 108 18.94 3.84 11.99
C ALA A 108 17.88 3.92 10.89
N THR A 109 16.63 3.58 11.18
CA THR A 109 15.50 3.71 10.25
C THR A 109 15.31 5.17 9.81
N ALA A 110 15.33 6.11 10.76
CA ALA A 110 15.17 7.54 10.48
C ALA A 110 16.31 8.09 9.62
N TYR A 111 17.55 7.66 9.88
CA TYR A 111 18.71 8.07 9.08
C TYR A 111 18.62 7.57 7.64
N ILE A 112 18.29 6.28 7.45
CA ILE A 112 18.18 5.70 6.11
C ILE A 112 17.03 6.36 5.35
N GLU A 113 15.89 6.57 6.00
CA GLU A 113 14.74 7.21 5.37
C GLU A 113 15.01 8.69 5.05
N TYR A 114 15.76 9.40 5.87
CA TYR A 114 16.24 10.73 5.53
C TYR A 114 17.08 10.73 4.24
N MET A 115 18.00 9.78 4.09
CA MET A 115 18.79 9.62 2.87
C MET A 115 17.92 9.25 1.66
N ASN A 116 16.91 8.39 1.86
CA ASN A 116 15.95 8.02 0.83
C ASN A 116 15.10 9.21 0.36
N LEU A 117 14.55 10.00 1.28
CA LEU A 117 13.82 11.23 0.96
C LEU A 117 14.71 12.24 0.23
N SER A 118 15.95 12.43 0.69
CA SER A 118 16.92 13.29 0.00
C SER A 118 17.14 12.83 -1.44
N LYS A 119 17.29 11.53 -1.67
CA LYS A 119 17.39 10.97 -3.01
C LYS A 119 16.14 11.23 -3.85
N CYS A 120 14.95 11.17 -3.26
CA CYS A 120 13.70 11.50 -3.95
C CYS A 120 13.62 12.97 -4.37
N LEU A 121 14.20 13.89 -3.59
CA LEU A 121 14.14 15.31 -3.85
C LEU A 121 15.20 15.79 -4.85
N TYR A 122 16.41 15.22 -4.81
CA TYR A 122 17.55 15.73 -5.57
C TYR A 122 17.83 15.00 -6.88
N PHE A 123 17.32 13.77 -7.07
CA PHE A 123 17.57 13.02 -8.29
C PHE A 123 16.30 12.92 -9.15
N PRO A 124 16.39 13.21 -10.45
CA PRO A 124 15.24 13.13 -11.36
C PRO A 124 14.72 11.68 -11.47
N PRO A 125 13.48 11.49 -11.94
CA PRO A 125 13.00 10.18 -12.39
C PRO A 125 13.88 9.61 -13.47
N SER A 126 14.25 8.34 -13.38
CA SER A 126 15.12 7.66 -14.35
C SER A 126 14.62 6.27 -14.74
N ASP A 127 13.50 5.85 -14.15
CA ASP A 127 12.95 4.52 -14.37
C ASP A 127 12.25 4.41 -15.70
N ARG A 128 12.41 3.27 -16.39
CA ARG A 128 11.76 3.03 -17.68
C ARG A 128 10.24 3.15 -17.60
N ASP A 129 9.60 2.48 -16.62
CA ASP A 129 8.14 2.49 -16.49
C ASP A 129 7.62 3.88 -16.08
N ALA A 130 8.42 4.65 -15.33
CA ALA A 130 8.11 6.04 -15.01
C ALA A 130 8.10 6.89 -16.26
N LEU A 131 9.22 6.92 -16.99
CA LEU A 131 9.41 7.75 -18.18
C LEU A 131 8.53 7.31 -19.36
N ALA A 132 8.26 6.00 -19.48
CA ALA A 132 7.40 5.49 -20.54
C ALA A 132 5.89 5.66 -20.22
N GLY A 133 5.50 5.86 -18.97
CA GLY A 133 4.10 5.84 -18.60
C GLY A 133 3.74 6.71 -17.40
N PHE A 134 3.94 6.23 -16.19
CA PHE A 134 3.36 6.83 -14.99
C PHE A 134 3.73 8.29 -14.78
N GLU A 135 5.00 8.61 -14.92
CA GLU A 135 5.53 9.97 -14.77
C GLU A 135 5.03 10.88 -15.89
N THR A 136 5.18 10.39 -17.13
CA THR A 136 4.82 11.15 -18.32
C THR A 136 3.34 11.48 -18.37
N ILE A 137 2.46 10.52 -18.03
CA ILE A 137 1.03 10.77 -17.93
C ILE A 137 0.76 11.80 -16.84
N GLY A 138 1.34 11.63 -15.66
CA GLY A 138 1.16 12.55 -14.54
C GLY A 138 1.60 13.98 -14.88
N TYR A 139 2.74 14.13 -15.54
CA TYR A 139 3.27 15.44 -15.96
C TYR A 139 2.37 16.11 -17.02
N ILE A 140 2.01 15.37 -18.09
CA ILE A 140 1.20 15.93 -19.18
C ILE A 140 -0.21 16.24 -18.68
N ALA A 141 -0.83 15.37 -17.88
CA ALA A 141 -2.13 15.64 -17.29
C ALA A 141 -2.13 16.90 -16.40
N ALA A 142 -1.02 17.19 -15.71
CA ALA A 142 -0.86 18.42 -14.95
C ALA A 142 -0.73 19.66 -15.87
N MET A 143 -0.03 19.55 -16.99
CA MET A 143 0.13 20.63 -17.96
C MET A 143 -1.16 20.92 -18.73
N GLU A 144 -1.90 19.89 -19.09
CA GLU A 144 -3.16 20.01 -19.84
C GLU A 144 -4.39 20.15 -18.92
N HIS A 145 -4.18 20.04 -17.60
CA HIS A 145 -5.19 20.20 -16.57
C HIS A 145 -6.36 19.20 -16.67
N THR A 146 -6.14 18.03 -17.24
CA THR A 146 -7.13 16.96 -17.42
C THR A 146 -6.44 15.61 -17.55
N LEU A 147 -7.17 14.53 -17.29
CA LEU A 147 -6.77 13.16 -17.64
C LEU A 147 -7.45 12.69 -18.93
N LYS A 148 -8.46 13.44 -19.41
CA LYS A 148 -9.25 13.10 -20.59
C LYS A 148 -8.57 13.56 -21.87
N GLY A 149 -8.31 12.62 -22.77
CA GLY A 149 -7.82 12.94 -24.12
C GLY A 149 -6.53 13.75 -24.12
N ILE A 150 -5.64 13.52 -23.16
CA ILE A 150 -4.34 14.21 -23.13
C ILE A 150 -3.55 13.91 -24.39
N SER A 151 -2.76 14.88 -24.84
CA SER A 151 -2.06 14.88 -26.14
C SER A 151 -1.14 13.66 -26.37
N ILE A 152 -0.65 13.06 -25.30
CA ILE A 152 0.18 11.85 -25.37
C ILE A 152 -0.54 10.66 -26.00
N PHE A 153 -1.88 10.69 -26.07
CA PHE A 153 -2.71 9.64 -26.67
C PHE A 153 -3.06 9.93 -28.13
N ASP A 154 -2.67 11.09 -28.67
CA ASP A 154 -2.83 11.39 -30.08
C ASP A 154 -1.95 10.45 -30.93
N GLY A 155 -2.44 10.05 -32.10
CA GLY A 155 -1.89 8.98 -32.93
C GLY A 155 -0.39 9.03 -33.21
N ALA A 156 0.24 10.20 -33.16
CA ALA A 156 1.69 10.34 -33.32
C ALA A 156 2.51 9.67 -32.20
N TYR A 157 1.97 9.62 -30.98
CA TYR A 157 2.64 8.98 -29.83
C TYR A 157 2.24 7.51 -29.65
N ILE A 158 1.13 7.08 -30.25
CA ILE A 158 0.58 5.72 -30.09
C ILE A 158 1.30 4.69 -30.96
N GLN A 159 2.04 5.08 -31.98
CA GLN A 159 2.68 4.18 -32.96
C GLN A 159 3.81 3.31 -32.39
N GLY A 160 4.23 3.51 -31.16
CA GLY A 160 5.18 2.63 -30.47
C GLY A 160 4.48 1.54 -29.66
N ILE A 161 4.85 0.29 -29.86
CA ILE A 161 4.32 -0.89 -29.16
C ILE A 161 4.36 -0.77 -27.62
N ASN A 162 5.19 0.10 -27.07
CA ASN A 162 5.38 0.37 -25.65
C ASN A 162 5.16 1.86 -25.32
N GLY A 163 4.29 2.54 -26.05
CA GLY A 163 4.01 3.95 -25.83
C GLY A 163 3.21 4.20 -24.54
N PRO A 164 3.17 5.47 -24.08
CA PRO A 164 2.44 5.89 -22.88
C PRO A 164 0.95 5.50 -22.90
N ALA A 165 0.36 5.38 -24.07
CA ALA A 165 -1.04 4.94 -24.23
C ALA A 165 -1.35 3.59 -23.57
N SER A 166 -0.38 2.69 -23.44
CA SER A 166 -0.60 1.42 -22.74
C SER A 166 -0.79 1.61 -21.22
N TYR A 167 -0.30 2.69 -20.66
CA TYR A 167 -0.38 2.96 -19.23
C TYR A 167 -1.65 3.71 -18.80
N ILE A 168 -2.43 4.31 -19.71
CA ILE A 168 -3.65 5.07 -19.38
C ILE A 168 -4.73 4.19 -18.73
N THR A 169 -4.78 2.92 -19.08
CA THR A 169 -5.77 1.98 -18.54
C THR A 169 -5.36 1.35 -17.22
N TYR A 170 -4.13 1.62 -16.77
CA TYR A 170 -3.70 1.26 -15.43
C TYR A 170 -4.52 2.00 -14.37
N ALA A 171 -4.55 1.42 -13.18
CA ALA A 171 -5.22 2.04 -12.04
C ALA A 171 -4.66 3.45 -11.75
N PRO A 172 -5.51 4.45 -11.48
CA PRO A 172 -5.17 5.86 -11.66
C PRO A 172 -4.41 6.51 -10.50
N LEU A 173 -4.32 5.86 -9.33
CA LEU A 173 -3.83 6.48 -8.09
C LEU A 173 -2.45 7.12 -8.28
N VAL A 174 -1.49 6.36 -8.79
CA VAL A 174 -0.11 6.85 -8.87
C VAL A 174 0.04 7.96 -9.90
N GLN A 175 -0.60 7.82 -11.05
CA GLN A 175 -0.61 8.85 -12.10
C GLN A 175 -1.23 10.14 -11.60
N LEU A 176 -2.38 10.07 -10.93
CA LEU A 176 -3.07 11.24 -10.37
C LEU A 176 -2.31 11.85 -9.18
N CYS A 177 -1.64 11.04 -8.35
CA CYS A 177 -0.73 11.57 -7.35
C CYS A 177 0.41 12.39 -7.97
N TYR A 178 0.95 11.95 -9.10
CA TYR A 178 1.97 12.70 -9.84
C TYR A 178 1.38 13.96 -10.49
N THR A 179 0.20 13.84 -11.12
CA THR A 179 -0.55 15.01 -11.62
C THR A 179 -0.76 16.05 -10.53
N TYR A 180 -1.18 15.63 -9.35
CA TYR A 180 -1.43 16.50 -8.20
C TYR A 180 -0.18 17.30 -7.80
N VAL A 181 0.94 16.63 -7.58
CA VAL A 181 2.14 17.34 -7.13
C VAL A 181 2.73 18.25 -8.23
N TYR A 182 2.68 17.85 -9.49
CA TYR A 182 3.11 18.69 -10.61
C TYR A 182 2.20 19.91 -10.79
N ALA A 183 0.88 19.73 -10.74
CA ALA A 183 -0.06 20.85 -10.80
C ALA A 183 0.18 21.85 -9.67
N LEU A 184 0.61 21.42 -8.48
CA LEU A 184 0.95 22.28 -7.35
C LEU A 184 2.38 22.86 -7.41
N GLY A 185 3.14 22.58 -8.45
CA GLY A 185 4.47 23.14 -8.70
C GLY A 185 5.63 22.34 -8.15
N ALA A 186 5.49 21.02 -8.01
CA ALA A 186 6.63 20.15 -7.70
C ALA A 186 7.59 20.07 -8.91
N GLU A 187 8.89 19.99 -8.63
CA GLU A 187 9.92 19.75 -9.64
C GLU A 187 10.08 18.26 -9.98
N THR A 188 9.59 17.37 -9.12
CA THR A 188 9.69 15.92 -9.27
C THR A 188 8.51 15.20 -8.63
N SER A 189 8.00 14.17 -9.31
CA SER A 189 6.98 13.27 -8.76
C SER A 189 7.48 12.37 -7.64
N LYS A 190 8.80 12.14 -7.57
CA LYS A 190 9.43 11.21 -6.60
C LYS A 190 9.14 11.58 -5.14
N ILE A 191 8.78 12.83 -4.87
CA ILE A 191 8.30 13.26 -3.56
C ILE A 191 7.10 12.43 -3.09
N VAL A 192 6.21 12.03 -4.00
CA VAL A 192 5.06 11.16 -3.69
C VAL A 192 5.54 9.81 -3.16
N ASN A 193 6.47 9.16 -3.89
CA ASN A 193 6.99 7.84 -3.50
C ASN A 193 7.71 7.90 -2.17
N GLY A 194 8.56 8.91 -1.96
CA GLY A 194 9.26 9.12 -0.69
C GLY A 194 8.31 9.34 0.49
N LEU A 195 7.31 10.21 0.33
CA LEU A 195 6.31 10.44 1.37
C LEU A 195 5.42 9.20 1.60
N MET A 196 4.95 8.54 0.54
CA MET A 196 4.18 7.30 0.67
C MET A 196 4.96 6.24 1.45
N TYR A 197 6.27 6.13 1.18
CA TYR A 197 7.11 5.18 1.88
C TYR A 197 7.31 5.56 3.36
N LEU A 198 7.61 6.81 3.65
CA LEU A 198 7.73 7.31 5.02
C LEU A 198 6.46 7.05 5.85
N PHE A 199 5.31 7.41 5.30
CA PHE A 199 4.02 7.21 5.98
C PHE A 199 3.64 5.73 6.07
N PHE A 200 4.05 4.92 5.10
CA PHE A 200 3.95 3.47 5.18
C PHE A 200 4.79 2.90 6.34
N LEU A 201 6.02 3.35 6.54
CA LEU A 201 6.84 2.94 7.70
C LEU A 201 6.14 3.25 9.02
N PHE A 202 5.50 4.42 9.15
CA PHE A 202 4.72 4.76 10.35
C PHE A 202 3.51 3.83 10.54
N ALA A 203 2.74 3.58 9.48
CA ALA A 203 1.59 2.66 9.54
C ALA A 203 2.01 1.23 9.88
N PHE A 204 3.07 0.74 9.24
CA PHE A 204 3.64 -0.58 9.48
C PHE A 204 4.17 -0.74 10.91
N TYR A 205 4.94 0.25 11.40
CA TYR A 205 5.41 0.28 12.78
C TYR A 205 4.23 0.25 13.76
N GLY A 206 3.24 1.12 13.56
CA GLY A 206 2.07 1.22 14.43
C GLY A 206 1.27 -0.08 14.51
N ALA A 207 0.98 -0.70 13.37
CA ALA A 207 0.29 -1.98 13.30
C ALA A 207 1.12 -3.12 13.93
N THR A 208 2.43 -3.17 13.65
CA THR A 208 3.34 -4.18 14.20
C THR A 208 3.51 -4.04 15.72
N ARG A 209 3.54 -2.81 16.24
CA ARG A 209 3.61 -2.53 17.67
C ARG A 209 2.48 -3.18 18.46
N ARG A 210 1.28 -3.20 17.94
CA ARG A 210 0.12 -3.88 18.57
C ARG A 210 0.36 -5.38 18.77
N ALA A 211 1.16 -5.97 17.87
CA ALA A 211 1.44 -7.40 17.85
C ALA A 211 2.73 -7.77 18.58
N ALA A 212 3.80 -6.99 18.43
CA ALA A 212 5.17 -7.36 18.81
C ALA A 212 5.81 -6.43 19.87
N GLY A 213 5.08 -5.41 20.34
CA GLY A 213 5.62 -4.37 21.25
C GLY A 213 6.48 -3.34 20.52
N ASN A 214 7.03 -2.38 21.28
CA ASN A 214 7.82 -1.27 20.69
C ASN A 214 9.09 -1.77 20.02
N THR A 215 9.85 -2.60 20.71
CA THR A 215 11.15 -3.10 20.24
C THR A 215 10.97 -4.01 19.04
N GLY A 216 10.03 -4.96 19.09
CA GLY A 216 9.72 -5.84 17.98
C GLY A 216 9.28 -5.07 16.72
N ALA A 217 8.47 -4.02 16.90
CA ALA A 217 8.05 -3.16 15.79
C ALA A 217 9.22 -2.37 15.17
N ALA A 218 10.11 -1.81 16.00
CA ALA A 218 11.27 -1.09 15.51
C ALA A 218 12.20 -2.00 14.69
N VAL A 219 12.47 -3.20 15.21
CA VAL A 219 13.26 -4.22 14.51
C VAL A 219 12.60 -4.64 13.20
N ALA A 220 11.29 -4.93 13.20
CA ALA A 220 10.56 -5.31 12.00
C ALA A 220 10.60 -4.21 10.93
N THR A 221 10.37 -2.95 11.34
CA THR A 221 10.38 -1.80 10.43
C THR A 221 11.75 -1.59 9.82
N PHE A 222 12.81 -1.69 10.62
CA PHE A 222 14.19 -1.58 10.14
C PHE A 222 14.53 -2.67 9.11
N PHE A 223 14.27 -3.94 9.42
CA PHE A 223 14.60 -5.01 8.48
C PHE A 223 13.73 -5.01 7.23
N MET A 224 12.47 -4.60 7.33
CA MET A 224 11.62 -4.38 6.18
C MET A 224 12.21 -3.27 5.28
N LEU A 225 12.60 -2.13 5.86
CA LEU A 225 13.27 -1.02 5.15
C LEU A 225 14.57 -1.49 4.50
N MET A 226 15.38 -2.29 5.21
CA MET A 226 16.68 -2.78 4.76
C MET A 226 16.59 -3.92 3.74
N THR A 227 15.40 -4.43 3.43
CA THR A 227 15.26 -5.39 2.33
C THR A 227 15.66 -4.69 1.02
N PRO A 228 16.69 -5.18 0.27
CA PRO A 228 17.31 -4.44 -0.81
C PRO A 228 16.31 -3.90 -1.86
N GLU A 229 15.38 -4.72 -2.32
CA GLU A 229 14.36 -4.27 -3.29
C GLU A 229 13.40 -3.22 -2.67
N MET A 230 13.02 -3.34 -1.40
CA MET A 230 12.17 -2.33 -0.74
C MET A 230 12.85 -0.97 -0.73
N LEU A 231 14.12 -0.93 -0.32
CA LEU A 231 14.89 0.31 -0.27
C LEU A 231 15.19 0.87 -1.67
N SER A 232 15.51 0.00 -2.63
CA SER A 232 15.77 0.41 -4.00
C SER A 232 14.54 1.06 -4.64
N PHE A 233 13.38 0.42 -4.54
CA PHE A 233 12.15 0.90 -5.18
C PHE A 233 11.47 2.05 -4.45
N SER A 234 11.81 2.33 -3.19
CA SER A 234 11.21 3.42 -2.41
C SER A 234 11.49 4.81 -2.98
N SER A 235 12.57 4.96 -3.75
CA SER A 235 12.96 6.22 -4.41
C SER A 235 12.70 6.26 -5.91
N LEU A 236 11.99 5.27 -6.48
CA LEU A 236 11.64 5.21 -7.89
C LEU A 236 10.21 5.70 -8.13
N SER A 237 9.96 6.42 -9.23
CA SER A 237 8.61 6.89 -9.61
C SER A 237 7.75 5.75 -10.17
N MET A 238 7.55 4.71 -9.36
CA MET A 238 6.86 3.48 -9.76
C MET A 238 5.74 3.13 -8.77
N THR A 239 4.85 2.25 -9.21
CA THR A 239 3.71 1.79 -8.40
C THR A 239 4.08 0.75 -7.34
N ASN A 240 5.26 0.12 -7.43
CA ASN A 240 5.60 -1.11 -6.70
C ASN A 240 5.55 -0.95 -5.17
N VAL A 241 6.21 0.08 -4.63
CA VAL A 241 6.25 0.33 -3.17
C VAL A 241 4.87 0.69 -2.65
N ILE A 242 4.15 1.54 -3.39
CA ILE A 242 2.81 2.00 -3.01
C ILE A 242 1.83 0.81 -3.00
N HIS A 243 1.91 -0.04 -4.04
CA HIS A 243 1.15 -1.29 -4.11
C HIS A 243 1.49 -2.25 -2.96
N ALA A 244 2.79 -2.46 -2.68
CA ALA A 244 3.22 -3.31 -1.57
C ALA A 244 2.73 -2.78 -0.22
N ALA A 245 2.75 -1.47 -0.02
CA ALA A 245 2.24 -0.83 1.19
C ALA A 245 0.74 -1.12 1.39
N PHE A 246 -0.10 -0.84 0.39
CA PHE A 246 -1.54 -1.09 0.47
C PHE A 246 -1.87 -2.58 0.60
N ALA A 247 -1.25 -3.43 -0.22
CA ALA A 247 -1.46 -4.88 -0.20
C ALA A 247 -1.09 -5.49 1.15
N SER A 248 0.11 -5.21 1.64
CA SER A 248 0.60 -5.78 2.90
C SER A 248 -0.14 -5.24 4.12
N LEU A 249 -0.40 -3.92 4.18
CA LEU A 249 -1.17 -3.34 5.28
C LEU A 249 -2.59 -3.90 5.32
N SER A 250 -3.25 -4.11 4.16
CA SER A 250 -4.59 -4.73 4.15
C SER A 250 -4.59 -6.13 4.77
N ILE A 251 -3.60 -6.96 4.44
CA ILE A 251 -3.42 -8.29 5.05
C ILE A 251 -3.12 -8.17 6.55
N ILE A 252 -2.28 -7.23 6.97
CA ILE A 252 -1.93 -7.01 8.38
C ILE A 252 -3.16 -6.56 9.18
N TYR A 253 -3.94 -5.59 8.69
CA TYR A 253 -5.15 -5.13 9.38
C TYR A 253 -6.26 -6.19 9.40
N MET A 254 -6.38 -7.02 8.36
CA MET A 254 -7.22 -8.21 8.40
C MET A 254 -6.75 -9.18 9.51
N ALA A 255 -5.45 -9.45 9.61
CA ALA A 255 -4.91 -10.34 10.64
C ALA A 255 -5.14 -9.78 12.06
N LEU A 256 -4.99 -8.46 12.25
CA LEU A 256 -5.31 -7.77 13.50
C LEU A 256 -6.80 -7.90 13.83
N TRP A 257 -7.68 -7.75 12.85
CA TRP A 257 -9.12 -7.97 13.07
C TRP A 257 -9.42 -9.42 13.51
N PHE A 258 -8.82 -10.41 12.87
CA PHE A 258 -9.00 -11.80 13.32
C PHE A 258 -8.50 -12.05 14.73
N ARG A 259 -7.47 -11.32 15.17
CA ARG A 259 -6.90 -11.44 16.51
C ARG A 259 -7.67 -10.65 17.56
N GLU A 260 -8.08 -9.41 17.26
CA GLU A 260 -8.63 -8.46 18.24
C GLU A 260 -10.14 -8.27 18.10
N ARG A 261 -10.71 -8.62 16.93
CA ARG A 261 -12.13 -8.45 16.58
C ARG A 261 -12.63 -7.00 16.68
N GLU A 262 -11.71 -6.04 16.50
CA GLU A 262 -12.04 -4.62 16.51
C GLU A 262 -12.49 -4.16 15.12
N LYS A 263 -13.72 -3.63 15.00
CA LYS A 263 -14.32 -3.19 13.72
C LYS A 263 -13.45 -2.19 12.95
N LYS A 264 -12.66 -1.39 13.66
CA LYS A 264 -11.73 -0.42 13.06
C LYS A 264 -10.75 -1.07 12.07
N ASP A 265 -10.22 -2.25 12.44
CA ASP A 265 -9.22 -2.95 11.62
C ASP A 265 -9.83 -3.45 10.33
N LEU A 266 -11.07 -3.89 10.39
CA LEU A 266 -11.83 -4.34 9.21
C LEU A 266 -12.15 -3.17 8.27
N LEU A 267 -12.50 -2.00 8.81
CA LEU A 267 -12.75 -0.80 8.00
C LEU A 267 -11.49 -0.29 7.29
N VAL A 268 -10.37 -0.24 8.02
CA VAL A 268 -9.08 0.16 7.44
C VAL A 268 -8.60 -0.87 6.42
N CYS A 269 -8.78 -2.17 6.69
CA CYS A 269 -8.50 -3.23 5.72
C CYS A 269 -9.25 -2.98 4.40
N GLY A 270 -10.56 -2.71 4.46
CA GLY A 270 -11.35 -2.40 3.27
C GLY A 270 -10.88 -1.15 2.53
N ALA A 271 -10.58 -0.07 3.25
CA ALA A 271 -10.07 1.17 2.66
C ALA A 271 -8.70 0.98 1.97
N LEU A 272 -7.81 0.20 2.58
CA LEU A 272 -6.52 -0.14 2.00
C LEU A 272 -6.65 -1.04 0.76
N LEU A 273 -7.59 -1.99 0.75
CA LEU A 273 -7.90 -2.81 -0.43
C LEU A 273 -8.41 -1.95 -1.58
N GLY A 274 -9.30 -0.98 -1.29
CA GLY A 274 -9.78 -0.04 -2.29
C GLY A 274 -8.67 0.85 -2.86
N ALA A 275 -7.81 1.39 -2.01
CA ALA A 275 -6.63 2.15 -2.42
C ALA A 275 -5.67 1.26 -3.25
N ASN A 276 -5.53 -0.01 -2.90
CA ASN A 276 -4.71 -0.96 -3.65
C ASN A 276 -5.24 -1.21 -5.06
N ILE A 277 -6.55 -1.34 -5.22
CA ILE A 277 -7.20 -1.46 -6.54
C ILE A 277 -6.97 -0.21 -7.39
N LEU A 278 -7.03 0.97 -6.79
CA LEU A 278 -6.70 2.23 -7.48
C LEU A 278 -5.21 2.39 -7.78
N CYS A 279 -4.34 1.68 -7.06
CA CYS A 279 -2.90 1.73 -7.28
C CYS A 279 -2.46 0.81 -8.43
N ARG A 280 -2.99 -0.42 -8.45
CA ARG A 280 -2.68 -1.43 -9.48
C ARG A 280 -3.86 -2.36 -9.70
N THR A 281 -4.04 -2.79 -10.94
CA THR A 281 -5.09 -3.76 -11.31
C THR A 281 -4.95 -5.07 -10.53
N GLU A 282 -3.72 -5.49 -10.23
CA GLU A 282 -3.42 -6.68 -9.42
C GLU A 282 -3.90 -6.53 -7.96
N GLY A 283 -4.28 -5.34 -7.52
CA GLY A 283 -4.94 -5.13 -6.21
C GLY A 283 -6.20 -5.98 -6.02
N ILE A 284 -6.87 -6.38 -7.11
CA ILE A 284 -8.03 -7.27 -7.08
C ILE A 284 -7.70 -8.65 -6.53
N VAL A 285 -6.47 -9.13 -6.73
CA VAL A 285 -5.96 -10.41 -6.21
C VAL A 285 -6.00 -10.42 -4.68
N PHE A 286 -5.51 -9.36 -4.06
CA PHE A 286 -5.50 -9.20 -2.61
C PHE A 286 -6.92 -9.02 -2.07
N THR A 287 -7.75 -8.28 -2.79
CA THR A 287 -9.18 -8.11 -2.44
C THR A 287 -9.91 -9.46 -2.48
N GLY A 288 -9.66 -10.28 -3.50
CA GLY A 288 -10.23 -11.63 -3.61
C GLY A 288 -9.77 -12.55 -2.47
N ALA A 289 -8.48 -12.58 -2.17
CA ALA A 289 -7.93 -13.43 -1.11
C ALA A 289 -8.42 -13.04 0.28
N VAL A 290 -8.34 -11.75 0.62
CA VAL A 290 -8.82 -11.22 1.90
C VAL A 290 -10.34 -11.35 2.00
N GLY A 291 -11.07 -11.00 0.94
CA GLY A 291 -12.53 -11.10 0.86
C GLY A 291 -13.02 -12.53 1.07
N LEU A 292 -12.35 -13.52 0.49
CA LEU A 292 -12.68 -14.94 0.67
C LEU A 292 -12.53 -15.36 2.15
N LEU A 293 -11.44 -14.96 2.81
CA LEU A 293 -11.23 -15.29 4.22
C LEU A 293 -12.26 -14.63 5.13
N LEU A 294 -12.59 -13.36 4.87
CA LEU A 294 -13.63 -12.63 5.59
C LEU A 294 -15.02 -13.25 5.36
N LEU A 295 -15.31 -13.68 4.13
CA LEU A 295 -16.56 -14.37 3.79
C LEU A 295 -16.68 -15.70 4.54
N ILE A 296 -15.62 -16.53 4.54
CA ILE A 296 -15.60 -17.79 5.31
C ILE A 296 -15.85 -17.53 6.79
N ASP A 297 -15.22 -16.49 7.37
CA ASP A 297 -15.45 -16.14 8.76
C ASP A 297 -16.90 -15.68 9.02
N ALA A 298 -17.43 -14.84 8.16
CA ALA A 298 -18.81 -14.36 8.27
C ALA A 298 -19.85 -15.49 8.14
N LEU A 299 -19.62 -16.46 7.24
CA LEU A 299 -20.44 -17.66 7.12
C LEU A 299 -20.40 -18.50 8.42
N ARG A 300 -19.22 -18.65 9.02
CA ARG A 300 -19.05 -19.41 10.29
C ARG A 300 -19.65 -18.71 11.49
N THR A 301 -19.53 -17.38 11.57
CA THR A 301 -19.99 -16.56 12.68
C THR A 301 -21.41 -16.01 12.50
N LYS A 302 -21.99 -16.16 11.31
CA LYS A 302 -23.29 -15.60 10.87
C LYS A 302 -23.33 -14.06 10.96
N GLN A 303 -22.17 -13.39 10.87
CA GLN A 303 -22.02 -11.92 10.99
C GLN A 303 -21.88 -11.23 9.63
N TYR A 304 -22.81 -11.47 8.71
CA TYR A 304 -22.74 -10.95 7.33
C TYR A 304 -22.73 -9.42 7.25
N ARG A 305 -23.41 -8.73 8.19
CA ARG A 305 -23.48 -7.26 8.20
C ARG A 305 -22.13 -6.60 8.44
N SER A 306 -21.19 -7.31 9.06
CA SER A 306 -19.84 -6.77 9.29
C SER A 306 -19.01 -6.65 8.00
N LEU A 307 -19.39 -7.39 6.94
CA LEU A 307 -18.69 -7.35 5.64
C LEU A 307 -19.08 -6.15 4.79
N LEU A 308 -20.28 -5.58 4.98
CA LEU A 308 -20.78 -4.54 4.09
C LEU A 308 -19.86 -3.30 4.02
N PRO A 309 -19.43 -2.68 5.13
CA PRO A 309 -18.57 -1.51 5.06
C PRO A 309 -17.20 -1.77 4.39
N PRO A 310 -16.43 -2.82 4.74
CA PRO A 310 -15.16 -3.08 4.07
C PRO A 310 -15.34 -3.44 2.59
N SER A 311 -16.42 -4.13 2.22
CA SER A 311 -16.71 -4.43 0.81
C SER A 311 -17.02 -3.15 0.02
N LEU A 312 -17.77 -2.20 0.60
CA LEU A 312 -18.01 -0.90 -0.05
C LEU A 312 -16.71 -0.14 -0.24
N PHE A 313 -15.86 -0.06 0.79
CA PHE A 313 -14.56 0.61 0.66
C PHE A 313 -13.66 -0.03 -0.39
N ALA A 314 -13.73 -1.35 -0.58
CA ALA A 314 -12.92 -2.06 -1.56
C ALA A 314 -13.49 -1.95 -2.99
N LEU A 315 -14.81 -2.04 -3.17
CA LEU A 315 -15.44 -2.16 -4.49
C LEU A 315 -15.84 -0.82 -5.11
N VAL A 316 -16.19 0.19 -4.31
CA VAL A 316 -16.53 1.52 -4.83
C VAL A 316 -15.38 2.13 -5.65
N PRO A 317 -14.10 2.05 -5.23
CA PRO A 317 -12.98 2.48 -6.04
C PRO A 317 -12.91 1.82 -7.42
N LEU A 318 -13.07 0.51 -7.47
CA LEU A 318 -13.09 -0.24 -8.73
C LEU A 318 -14.21 0.24 -9.65
N LEU A 319 -15.41 0.40 -9.10
CA LEU A 319 -16.56 0.87 -9.86
C LEU A 319 -16.34 2.29 -10.40
N CYS A 320 -15.89 3.21 -9.56
CA CYS A 320 -15.63 4.58 -9.97
C CYS A 320 -14.61 4.66 -11.11
N TRP A 321 -13.51 3.92 -10.99
CA TRP A 321 -12.50 3.89 -12.06
C TRP A 321 -13.02 3.25 -13.34
N THR A 322 -13.76 2.15 -13.24
CA THR A 322 -14.36 1.51 -14.42
C THR A 322 -15.33 2.44 -15.13
N LEU A 323 -16.23 3.08 -14.39
CA LEU A 323 -17.20 4.04 -14.96
C LEU A 323 -16.49 5.26 -15.58
N TYR A 324 -15.42 5.75 -14.94
CA TYR A 324 -14.63 6.85 -15.49
C TYR A 324 -13.98 6.47 -16.83
N LYS A 325 -13.38 5.28 -16.94
CA LYS A 325 -12.80 4.79 -18.19
C LYS A 325 -13.83 4.66 -19.30
N GLU A 326 -14.96 4.04 -19.00
CA GLU A 326 -16.04 3.87 -19.97
C GLU A 326 -16.59 5.23 -20.45
N ALA A 327 -16.88 6.15 -19.52
CA ALA A 327 -17.41 7.47 -19.84
C ALA A 327 -16.47 8.31 -20.71
N ASN A 328 -15.16 8.10 -20.60
CA ASN A 328 -14.15 8.87 -21.33
C ASN A 328 -13.46 8.09 -22.45
N SER A 329 -13.97 6.90 -22.78
CA SER A 329 -13.42 6.02 -23.83
C SER A 329 -11.92 5.76 -23.70
N LEU A 330 -11.45 5.57 -22.46
CA LEU A 330 -10.06 5.27 -22.17
C LEU A 330 -9.80 3.77 -22.40
N TYR A 331 -9.43 3.44 -23.62
CA TYR A 331 -9.07 2.07 -23.99
C TYR A 331 -7.59 2.01 -24.38
N SER A 332 -6.93 0.91 -24.04
CA SER A 332 -5.69 0.52 -24.69
C SER A 332 -5.94 -0.75 -25.51
N GLU A 333 -5.28 -0.91 -26.63
CA GLU A 333 -5.22 -2.22 -27.25
C GLU A 333 -4.65 -3.21 -26.22
N SER A 334 -5.36 -4.31 -26.00
CA SER A 334 -4.91 -5.33 -25.06
C SER A 334 -3.53 -5.83 -25.48
N ILE A 335 -2.53 -5.52 -24.69
CA ILE A 335 -1.18 -6.05 -24.83
C ILE A 335 -1.06 -7.49 -24.30
N ALA A 336 -2.13 -8.00 -23.74
CA ALA A 336 -2.19 -9.29 -23.09
C ALA A 336 -3.32 -10.15 -23.66
N ILE A 337 -3.04 -11.45 -23.80
CA ILE A 337 -4.00 -12.48 -24.19
C ILE A 337 -4.25 -13.35 -22.96
N THR A 338 -5.51 -13.71 -22.71
CA THR A 338 -5.85 -14.66 -21.67
C THR A 338 -5.86 -16.07 -22.22
N HIS A 339 -5.03 -16.95 -21.66
CA HIS A 339 -4.98 -18.36 -22.05
C HIS A 339 -5.84 -19.22 -21.14
N PRO A 340 -6.89 -19.86 -21.67
CA PRO A 340 -7.78 -20.72 -20.87
C PRO A 340 -7.24 -22.14 -20.66
N PHE A 341 -6.18 -22.55 -21.39
CA PHE A 341 -5.69 -23.92 -21.39
C PHE A 341 -4.44 -24.06 -20.51
N TRP A 342 -4.26 -25.27 -19.95
CA TRP A 342 -3.09 -25.59 -19.18
C TRP A 342 -1.86 -25.76 -20.07
N ASP A 343 -0.83 -25.01 -19.75
CA ASP A 343 0.50 -25.09 -20.37
C ASP A 343 1.54 -25.36 -19.25
N ALA A 344 2.06 -26.59 -19.24
CA ALA A 344 3.02 -27.04 -18.25
C ALA A 344 4.39 -26.36 -18.39
N GLU A 345 4.80 -26.02 -19.62
CA GLU A 345 6.06 -25.34 -19.89
C GLU A 345 6.04 -23.94 -19.31
N LYS A 346 4.99 -23.16 -19.60
CA LYS A 346 4.77 -21.83 -19.03
C LYS A 346 4.76 -21.85 -17.50
N ALA A 347 4.02 -22.79 -16.91
CA ALA A 347 3.99 -22.96 -15.45
C ALA A 347 5.37 -23.26 -14.89
N GLY A 348 6.13 -24.13 -15.56
CA GLY A 348 7.51 -24.48 -15.20
C GLY A 348 8.44 -23.27 -15.22
N ILE A 349 8.36 -22.44 -16.26
CA ILE A 349 9.13 -21.18 -16.37
C ILE A 349 8.82 -20.26 -15.21
N ILE A 350 7.53 -19.96 -14.95
CA ILE A 350 7.10 -19.07 -13.86
C ILE A 350 7.65 -19.57 -12.51
N LEU A 351 7.46 -20.85 -12.19
CA LEU A 351 7.91 -21.42 -10.93
C LEU A 351 9.44 -21.42 -10.80
N LYS A 352 10.18 -21.67 -11.89
CA LYS A 352 11.64 -21.61 -11.92
C LYS A 352 12.14 -20.20 -11.57
N TYR A 353 11.60 -19.15 -12.17
CA TYR A 353 12.00 -17.76 -11.89
C TYR A 353 11.67 -17.37 -10.44
N ILE A 354 10.48 -17.70 -9.95
CA ILE A 354 10.10 -17.41 -8.56
C ILE A 354 11.00 -18.16 -7.57
N TRP A 355 11.31 -19.43 -7.85
CA TRP A 355 12.23 -20.21 -7.02
C TRP A 355 13.64 -19.65 -7.01
N THR A 356 14.13 -19.18 -8.17
CA THR A 356 15.44 -18.54 -8.28
C THR A 356 15.50 -17.28 -7.43
N LEU A 357 14.50 -16.40 -7.54
CA LEU A 357 14.40 -15.17 -6.75
C LEU A 357 14.24 -15.42 -5.26
N TYR A 358 13.49 -16.46 -4.89
CA TYR A 358 13.34 -16.87 -3.51
C TYR A 358 14.69 -17.25 -2.86
N ARG A 359 15.58 -17.85 -3.61
CA ARG A 359 16.94 -18.24 -3.18
C ARG A 359 17.95 -17.10 -3.30
N ASP A 360 17.64 -16.08 -4.07
CA ASP A 360 18.55 -14.98 -4.33
C ASP A 360 18.52 -13.95 -3.19
N THR A 361 19.63 -13.90 -2.46
CA THR A 361 19.80 -12.91 -1.38
C THR A 361 20.12 -11.51 -1.87
N LEU A 362 20.41 -11.32 -3.16
CA LEU A 362 20.71 -9.99 -3.71
C LEU A 362 19.47 -9.06 -3.67
N HIS A 363 18.31 -9.60 -4.05
CA HIS A 363 17.07 -8.82 -4.11
C HIS A 363 16.36 -8.71 -2.76
N TYR A 364 16.28 -9.78 -2.01
CA TYR A 364 15.46 -9.84 -0.78
C TYR A 364 16.28 -10.08 0.50
N GLY A 365 17.60 -10.12 0.42
CA GLY A 365 18.43 -10.42 1.56
C GLY A 365 18.03 -11.77 2.18
N TRP A 366 17.92 -11.79 3.49
CA TRP A 366 17.52 -12.97 4.27
C TRP A 366 16.02 -13.06 4.57
N THR A 367 15.19 -12.21 3.97
CA THR A 367 13.75 -12.07 4.28
C THR A 367 13.03 -13.41 4.24
N PHE A 368 13.15 -14.15 3.16
CA PHE A 368 12.46 -15.45 3.01
C PHE A 368 13.05 -16.55 3.90
N ASN A 369 14.35 -16.54 4.11
CA ASN A 369 14.99 -17.51 5.01
C ASN A 369 14.53 -17.31 6.46
N ILE A 370 14.49 -16.05 6.93
CA ILE A 370 13.99 -15.69 8.25
C ILE A 370 12.51 -16.06 8.37
N PHE A 371 11.70 -15.82 7.32
CA PHE A 371 10.30 -16.23 7.29
C PHE A 371 10.13 -17.74 7.49
N ILE A 372 10.91 -18.58 6.79
CA ILE A 372 10.83 -20.04 6.95
C ILE A 372 11.21 -20.45 8.36
N ILE A 373 12.32 -19.91 8.89
CA ILE A 373 12.77 -20.23 10.25
C ILE A 373 11.67 -19.84 11.26
N ALA A 374 11.10 -18.63 11.11
CA ALA A 374 10.02 -18.15 11.96
C ALA A 374 8.75 -19.00 11.81
N PHE A 375 8.41 -19.44 10.58
CA PHE A 375 7.27 -20.33 10.34
C PHE A 375 7.45 -21.69 11.00
N ILE A 376 8.62 -22.33 10.82
CA ILE A 376 8.93 -23.65 11.43
C ILE A 376 8.86 -23.52 12.97
N ALA A 377 9.52 -22.52 13.55
CA ALA A 377 9.51 -22.27 14.99
C ALA A 377 8.10 -22.02 15.56
N ASN A 378 7.20 -21.49 14.73
CA ASN A 378 5.82 -21.16 15.15
C ASN A 378 4.78 -22.22 14.71
N LEU A 379 5.16 -23.25 13.98
CA LEU A 379 4.23 -24.21 13.35
C LEU A 379 3.24 -24.82 14.34
N TRP A 380 3.72 -25.21 15.53
CA TRP A 380 2.84 -25.75 16.57
C TRP A 380 1.79 -24.74 17.03
N PHE A 381 2.15 -23.46 17.18
CA PHE A 381 1.22 -22.39 17.58
C PHE A 381 0.21 -22.09 16.48
N VAL A 382 0.62 -22.11 15.22
CA VAL A 382 -0.27 -21.96 14.07
C VAL A 382 -1.32 -23.06 14.03
N VAL A 383 -0.89 -24.33 14.15
CA VAL A 383 -1.80 -25.49 14.04
C VAL A 383 -2.71 -25.62 15.28
N LYS A 384 -2.16 -25.53 16.48
CA LYS A 384 -2.91 -25.80 17.73
C LYS A 384 -3.62 -24.58 18.27
N LYS A 385 -3.01 -23.40 18.22
CA LYS A 385 -3.58 -22.15 18.78
C LYS A 385 -4.15 -21.20 17.73
N ARG A 386 -3.99 -21.52 16.44
CA ARG A 386 -4.39 -20.69 15.29
C ARG A 386 -3.75 -19.29 15.31
N ASP A 387 -2.61 -19.13 16.01
CA ASP A 387 -1.87 -17.87 16.04
C ASP A 387 -1.31 -17.59 14.64
N SER A 388 -1.57 -16.40 14.12
CA SER A 388 -1.16 -15.97 12.78
C SER A 388 -1.68 -16.83 11.60
N LEU A 389 -2.62 -17.77 11.85
CA LEU A 389 -3.15 -18.66 10.79
C LEU A 389 -3.78 -17.87 9.64
N TYR A 390 -4.62 -16.88 9.94
CA TYR A 390 -5.31 -16.10 8.90
C TYR A 390 -4.35 -15.22 8.10
N LEU A 391 -3.27 -14.73 8.73
CA LEU A 391 -2.20 -14.03 8.05
C LEU A 391 -1.50 -14.94 7.02
N LEU A 392 -1.12 -16.15 7.43
CA LEU A 392 -0.48 -17.13 6.56
C LEU A 392 -1.41 -17.59 5.44
N LEU A 393 -2.69 -17.80 5.73
CA LEU A 393 -3.69 -18.12 4.71
C LEU A 393 -3.87 -16.99 3.71
N ALA A 394 -3.88 -15.73 4.15
CA ALA A 394 -3.96 -14.59 3.24
C ALA A 394 -2.73 -14.49 2.34
N LEU A 395 -1.53 -14.68 2.90
CA LEU A 395 -0.29 -14.71 2.13
C LEU A 395 -0.33 -15.84 1.08
N ALA A 396 -0.74 -17.05 1.48
CA ALA A 396 -0.81 -18.20 0.58
C ALA A 396 -1.87 -18.00 -0.53
N LEU A 397 -3.07 -17.54 -0.18
CA LEU A 397 -4.15 -17.30 -1.14
C LEU A 397 -3.82 -16.16 -2.09
N SER A 398 -3.29 -15.04 -1.58
CA SER A 398 -2.87 -13.92 -2.43
C SER A 398 -1.75 -14.35 -3.38
N SER A 399 -0.79 -15.15 -2.91
CA SER A 399 0.28 -15.69 -3.76
C SER A 399 -0.28 -16.62 -4.82
N ALA A 400 -1.20 -17.53 -4.46
CA ALA A 400 -1.83 -18.45 -5.41
C ALA A 400 -2.64 -17.70 -6.48
N PHE A 401 -3.45 -16.70 -6.08
CA PHE A 401 -4.22 -15.89 -7.02
C PHE A 401 -3.33 -15.05 -7.93
N TYR A 402 -2.24 -14.49 -7.40
CA TYR A 402 -1.30 -13.72 -8.21
C TYR A 402 -0.55 -14.61 -9.20
N LEU A 403 -0.14 -15.82 -8.78
CA LEU A 403 0.46 -16.82 -9.69
C LEU A 403 -0.52 -17.25 -10.77
N ALA A 404 -1.79 -17.46 -10.43
CA ALA A 404 -2.84 -17.76 -11.41
C ALA A 404 -3.02 -16.61 -12.40
N LEU A 405 -2.98 -15.36 -11.95
CA LEU A 405 -3.03 -14.19 -12.81
C LEU A 405 -1.83 -14.13 -13.76
N LEU A 406 -0.61 -14.29 -13.25
CA LEU A 406 0.62 -14.32 -14.06
C LEU A 406 0.56 -15.46 -15.11
N TYR A 407 0.02 -16.61 -14.71
CA TYR A 407 -0.13 -17.73 -15.61
C TYR A 407 -1.14 -17.46 -16.75
N GLN A 408 -2.25 -16.77 -16.44
CA GLN A 408 -3.29 -16.50 -17.43
C GLN A 408 -2.93 -15.42 -18.45
N ILE A 409 -1.96 -14.55 -18.13
CA ILE A 409 -1.61 -13.44 -19.01
C ILE A 409 -0.45 -13.84 -19.94
N ASP A 410 -0.66 -13.69 -21.26
CA ASP A 410 0.40 -13.71 -22.26
C ASP A 410 0.56 -12.32 -22.84
N TYR A 411 1.79 -11.83 -22.82
CA TYR A 411 2.12 -10.54 -23.37
C TYR A 411 2.41 -10.67 -24.87
N LYS A 412 1.77 -9.83 -25.69
CA LYS A 412 1.98 -9.82 -27.16
C LYS A 412 3.37 -9.31 -27.59
N TRP A 413 4.07 -8.64 -26.68
CA TRP A 413 5.30 -7.90 -27.00
C TRP A 413 6.58 -8.64 -26.59
N ASP A 414 6.50 -9.70 -25.80
CA ASP A 414 7.68 -10.44 -25.34
C ASP A 414 7.35 -11.87 -24.94
N THR A 415 8.39 -12.72 -24.84
CA THR A 415 8.28 -14.10 -24.37
C THR A 415 8.05 -14.16 -22.86
N ILE A 416 7.49 -15.27 -22.39
CA ILE A 416 7.27 -15.48 -20.96
C ILE A 416 8.57 -15.44 -20.14
N ASP A 417 9.68 -15.95 -20.67
CA ASP A 417 11.00 -15.89 -20.03
C ASP A 417 11.45 -14.46 -19.81
N SER A 418 11.35 -13.61 -20.83
CA SER A 418 11.72 -12.21 -20.77
C SER A 418 10.81 -11.45 -19.77
N VAL A 419 9.51 -11.68 -19.83
CA VAL A 419 8.56 -11.06 -18.90
C VAL A 419 8.89 -11.46 -17.46
N MET A 420 9.16 -12.73 -17.19
CA MET A 420 9.50 -13.20 -15.86
C MET A 420 10.82 -12.63 -15.35
N LEU A 421 11.81 -12.45 -16.21
CA LEU A 421 13.09 -11.83 -15.84
C LEU A 421 12.90 -10.43 -15.22
N TYR A 422 11.98 -9.65 -15.74
CA TYR A 422 11.70 -8.28 -15.26
C TYR A 422 10.60 -8.22 -14.20
N SER A 423 9.59 -9.08 -14.30
CA SER A 423 8.35 -8.95 -13.51
C SER A 423 8.28 -9.88 -12.30
N ALA A 424 9.01 -11.01 -12.28
CA ALA A 424 8.92 -11.98 -11.19
C ALA A 424 9.31 -11.37 -9.83
N LYS A 425 10.30 -10.48 -9.79
CA LYS A 425 10.68 -9.78 -8.56
C LYS A 425 9.57 -8.88 -8.03
N ARG A 426 8.77 -8.28 -8.92
CA ARG A 426 7.64 -7.43 -8.52
C ARG A 426 6.51 -8.22 -7.86
N PHE A 427 6.38 -9.50 -8.20
CA PHE A 427 5.46 -10.42 -7.55
C PHE A 427 5.80 -10.64 -6.07
N LEU A 428 7.03 -11.06 -5.78
CA LEU A 428 7.46 -11.34 -4.40
C LEU A 428 7.50 -10.07 -3.53
N PHE A 429 7.78 -8.94 -4.13
CA PHE A 429 7.89 -7.64 -3.50
C PHE A 429 6.68 -7.27 -2.65
N CYS A 430 5.45 -7.52 -3.15
CA CYS A 430 4.20 -7.17 -2.47
C CYS A 430 4.01 -7.85 -1.11
N PHE A 431 4.69 -8.99 -0.89
CA PHE A 431 4.54 -9.79 0.32
C PHE A 431 5.57 -9.47 1.40
N VAL A 432 6.67 -8.80 1.03
CA VAL A 432 7.80 -8.53 1.94
C VAL A 432 7.37 -7.90 3.27
N PRO A 433 6.55 -6.84 3.31
CA PRO A 433 6.17 -6.25 4.59
C PRO A 433 5.32 -7.19 5.47
N ALA A 434 4.38 -7.92 4.87
CA ALA A 434 3.56 -8.88 5.62
C ALA A 434 4.38 -10.08 6.11
N ILE A 435 5.43 -10.47 5.39
CA ILE A 435 6.42 -11.47 5.80
C ILE A 435 7.21 -10.98 7.02
N TRP A 436 7.72 -9.75 7.01
CA TRP A 436 8.40 -9.18 8.17
C TRP A 436 7.47 -9.00 9.36
N TYR A 437 6.21 -8.58 9.12
CA TYR A 437 5.20 -8.55 10.17
C TYR A 437 5.03 -9.94 10.81
N PHE A 438 4.84 -11.01 10.02
CA PHE A 438 4.73 -12.37 10.54
C PHE A 438 5.98 -12.78 11.33
N SER A 439 7.17 -12.54 10.75
CA SER A 439 8.44 -13.00 11.32
C SER A 439 8.68 -12.45 12.73
N LEU A 440 8.22 -11.24 13.03
CA LEU A 440 8.42 -10.59 14.34
C LEU A 440 7.19 -10.64 15.26
N SER A 441 5.97 -10.81 14.72
CA SER A 441 4.73 -10.81 15.50
C SER A 441 4.21 -12.20 15.87
N ASN A 442 4.81 -13.29 15.33
CA ASN A 442 4.42 -14.65 15.66
C ASN A 442 4.67 -14.98 17.16
N HIS A 443 3.98 -15.98 17.68
CA HIS A 443 3.95 -16.26 19.12
C HIS A 443 5.34 -16.49 19.73
N ALA A 444 6.20 -17.27 19.07
CA ALA A 444 7.52 -17.61 19.57
C ALA A 444 8.43 -16.39 19.69
N VAL A 445 8.55 -15.61 18.60
CA VAL A 445 9.41 -14.42 18.52
C VAL A 445 8.87 -13.29 19.39
N ARG A 446 7.56 -13.02 19.32
CA ARG A 446 6.89 -12.02 20.17
C ARG A 446 7.14 -12.26 21.65
N THR A 447 7.04 -13.51 22.10
CA THR A 447 7.29 -13.86 23.51
C THR A 447 8.74 -13.57 23.90
N ALA A 448 9.70 -13.83 23.02
CA ALA A 448 11.10 -13.52 23.24
C ALA A 448 11.34 -12.00 23.35
N PHE A 449 10.75 -11.20 22.43
CA PHE A 449 10.87 -9.73 22.48
C PHE A 449 10.21 -9.14 23.74
N MET A 450 9.03 -9.62 24.14
CA MET A 450 8.38 -9.16 25.38
C MET A 450 9.21 -9.48 26.64
N LYS A 451 9.90 -10.62 26.68
CA LYS A 451 10.83 -10.95 27.75
C LYS A 451 12.04 -10.01 27.75
N LEU A 452 12.60 -9.75 26.56
CA LEU A 452 13.73 -8.83 26.39
C LEU A 452 13.36 -7.40 26.84
N GLU A 453 12.20 -6.90 26.45
CA GLU A 453 11.73 -5.57 26.88
C GLU A 453 11.63 -5.49 28.42
N ARG A 454 11.07 -6.49 29.08
CA ARG A 454 10.99 -6.53 30.55
C ARG A 454 12.37 -6.50 31.20
N LEU A 455 13.32 -7.29 30.68
CA LEU A 455 14.69 -7.32 31.22
C LEU A 455 15.40 -5.96 31.06
N LEU A 456 15.20 -5.29 29.92
CA LEU A 456 15.79 -3.99 29.64
C LEU A 456 15.15 -2.85 30.48
N LEU A 457 13.91 -2.98 30.91
CA LEU A 457 13.23 -2.02 31.78
C LEU A 457 13.60 -2.20 33.26
N ILE A 458 13.80 -3.43 33.74
CA ILE A 458 14.20 -3.73 35.13
C ILE A 458 15.57 -3.11 35.45
N ASN A 459 16.48 -3.03 34.47
CA ASN A 459 17.79 -2.41 34.67
C ASN A 459 17.75 -0.86 34.71
N LYS A 460 16.59 -0.22 34.63
CA LYS A 460 16.40 1.24 34.79
C LYS A 460 15.85 1.66 36.16
N ALA A 461 15.50 0.71 37.03
CA ALA A 461 15.08 0.93 38.41
C ALA A 461 16.23 0.72 39.40
#